data_e0a98b3e0cd3290fc40ee07d1a863c81
#
_entry.id   e0a98b3e0cd3290fc40ee07d1a863c81
#
_cell.length_a   1.000
_cell.length_b   1.000
_cell.length_c   1.000
_cell.angle_alpha   90.00
_cell.angle_beta   90.00
_cell.angle_gamma   90.00
#
_symmetry.space_group_name_H-M   'P 1'
#
loop_
_entity.id
_entity.type
_entity.pdbx_description
1 polymer ?
#
loop_
_entity_poly.entity_id
_entity_poly.type
_entity_poly.pdbx_seq_one_letter_code
_entity_poly.pdbx_strand_id
1 'polypeptide(L)'
;PPFAILPCLFSAMLTILGKTYVQMENKYQYFKRDISWLSFNYRVLLEADDDRLPLYERINFISIYSSNLEEFYKIRVADHKAVASGVTDGTEESLQSAKELLEEINREVNRQLEDRIHIYEKKIIPALRKNHVVFYQSRNVEPFHQQFVKDFFREEIFPYLQPVPVSKDKVISFLRDNRLYLAVRLFLKGTNKEDAD
;
A
#
# COMPACT_ATOMS: atom_id res chain seq x y z
N PRO A 1 5.15 -60.56 42.29
CA PRO A 1 6.13 -59.64 41.71
C PRO A 1 5.48 -58.26 41.47
N PRO A 2 5.93 -57.19 42.13
CA PRO A 2 5.24 -55.88 42.09
C PRO A 2 5.69 -54.95 40.93
N PHE A 3 6.21 -55.50 39.84
CA PHE A 3 6.79 -54.67 38.77
C PHE A 3 5.92 -54.49 37.52
N ALA A 4 4.72 -55.06 37.46
CA ALA A 4 3.86 -54.99 36.27
C ALA A 4 2.89 -53.79 36.25
N ILE A 5 2.79 -52.99 37.30
CA ILE A 5 1.82 -51.88 37.41
C ILE A 5 2.42 -50.52 36.99
N LEU A 6 3.76 -50.36 37.03
CA LEU A 6 4.44 -49.10 36.71
C LEU A 6 4.31 -48.63 35.22
N PRO A 7 4.39 -49.47 34.21
CA PRO A 7 4.25 -49.04 32.82
C PRO A 7 2.85 -48.53 32.44
N CYS A 8 1.83 -49.12 33.09
CA CYS A 8 0.44 -48.74 32.81
C CYS A 8 0.05 -47.37 33.39
N LEU A 9 0.59 -47.02 34.54
CA LEU A 9 0.39 -45.72 35.17
C LEU A 9 1.16 -44.60 34.42
N PHE A 10 2.36 -44.92 33.91
CA PHE A 10 3.12 -43.95 33.14
C PHE A 10 2.50 -43.66 31.77
N SER A 11 1.95 -44.69 31.09
CA SER A 11 1.19 -44.53 29.85
C SER A 11 -0.11 -43.76 30.04
N ALA A 12 -0.84 -44.02 31.13
CA ALA A 12 -2.05 -43.27 31.47
C ALA A 12 -1.77 -41.83 31.83
N MET A 13 -0.67 -41.57 32.53
CA MET A 13 -0.22 -40.21 32.89
C MET A 13 0.23 -39.41 31.65
N LEU A 14 0.93 -40.03 30.68
CA LEU A 14 1.28 -39.39 29.39
C LEU A 14 0.03 -39.09 28.54
N THR A 15 -0.98 -39.98 28.58
CA THR A 15 -2.25 -39.76 27.86
C THR A 15 -3.09 -38.64 28.48
N ILE A 16 -3.07 -38.52 29.80
CA ILE A 16 -3.76 -37.42 30.50
C ILE A 16 -3.04 -36.08 30.28
N LEU A 17 -1.70 -36.06 30.37
CA LEU A 17 -0.87 -34.86 30.06
C LEU A 17 -1.00 -34.46 28.61
N GLY A 18 -0.98 -35.38 27.66
CA GLY A 18 -1.22 -35.12 26.24
C GLY A 18 -2.61 -34.56 25.95
N LYS A 19 -3.66 -35.10 26.59
CA LYS A 19 -5.03 -34.56 26.48
C LYS A 19 -5.18 -33.18 27.14
N THR A 20 -4.47 -32.92 28.22
CA THR A 20 -4.48 -31.58 28.87
C THR A 20 -3.73 -30.55 28.04
N TYR A 21 -2.68 -30.95 27.28
CA TYR A 21 -1.95 -30.04 26.38
C TYR A 21 -2.73 -29.74 25.09
N VAL A 22 -3.59 -30.63 24.60
CA VAL A 22 -4.39 -30.44 23.39
C VAL A 22 -5.64 -29.58 23.62
N GLN A 23 -6.04 -29.36 24.88
CA GLN A 23 -7.25 -28.60 25.24
C GLN A 23 -6.98 -27.17 25.75
N MET A 24 -5.81 -26.59 25.54
CA MET A 24 -5.66 -25.14 25.53
C MET A 24 -6.06 -24.60 24.14
N GLU A 25 -7.27 -24.94 23.69
CA GLU A 25 -7.92 -24.19 22.61
C GLU A 25 -7.97 -22.73 23.01
N ASN A 26 -7.45 -21.87 22.13
CA ASN A 26 -7.35 -20.44 22.30
C ASN A 26 -8.65 -19.84 22.85
N LYS A 27 -8.72 -19.64 24.16
CA LYS A 27 -9.83 -18.96 24.86
C LYS A 27 -9.95 -17.49 24.44
N TYR A 28 -8.94 -16.99 23.71
CA TYR A 28 -8.83 -15.60 23.30
C TYR A 28 -8.87 -15.50 21.77
N GLN A 29 -9.76 -14.68 21.28
CA GLN A 29 -9.83 -14.32 19.88
C GLN A 29 -8.93 -13.09 19.66
N TYR A 30 -7.82 -13.31 18.98
CA TYR A 30 -6.88 -12.22 18.67
C TYR A 30 -7.27 -11.53 17.37
N PHE A 31 -7.17 -10.21 17.36
CA PHE A 31 -7.27 -9.47 16.10
C PHE A 31 -6.07 -9.77 15.20
N LYS A 32 -6.30 -9.84 13.90
CA LYS A 32 -5.22 -9.94 12.92
C LYS A 32 -4.36 -8.67 13.00
N ARG A 33 -3.08 -8.85 13.29
CA ARG A 33 -2.14 -7.74 13.55
C ARG A 33 -2.13 -6.71 12.42
N ASP A 34 -2.07 -7.15 11.17
CA ASP A 34 -1.94 -6.26 10.01
C ASP A 34 -3.24 -5.52 9.71
N ILE A 35 -4.39 -6.13 9.91
CA ILE A 35 -5.70 -5.46 9.83
C ILE A 35 -5.87 -4.45 10.97
N SER A 36 -5.43 -4.80 12.18
CA SER A 36 -5.42 -3.86 13.31
C SER A 36 -4.53 -2.65 13.05
N TRP A 37 -3.36 -2.88 12.42
CA TRP A 37 -2.46 -1.80 12.02
C TRP A 37 -3.09 -0.88 10.96
N LEU A 38 -3.78 -1.42 9.96
CA LEU A 38 -4.52 -0.64 8.97
C LEU A 38 -5.61 0.21 9.64
N SER A 39 -6.30 -0.32 10.63
CA SER A 39 -7.29 0.43 11.41
C SER A 39 -6.66 1.59 12.20
N PHE A 40 -5.43 1.40 12.70
CA PHE A 40 -4.66 2.49 13.33
C PHE A 40 -4.33 3.57 12.29
N ASN A 41 -3.76 3.20 11.14
CA ASN A 41 -3.39 4.16 10.11
C ASN A 41 -4.61 4.90 9.53
N TYR A 42 -5.76 4.23 9.47
CA TYR A 42 -7.01 4.87 9.08
C TYR A 42 -7.41 6.00 10.04
N ARG A 43 -7.20 5.85 11.35
CA ARG A 43 -7.44 6.93 12.30
C ARG A 43 -6.54 8.14 12.06
N VAL A 44 -5.29 7.91 11.61
CA VAL A 44 -4.41 9.02 11.17
C VAL A 44 -5.02 9.76 9.98
N LEU A 45 -5.63 9.04 9.03
CA LEU A 45 -6.33 9.66 7.90
C LEU A 45 -7.54 10.48 8.36
N LEU A 46 -8.28 10.02 9.36
CA LEU A 46 -9.47 10.73 9.87
C LEU A 46 -9.13 12.09 10.51
N GLU A 47 -7.90 12.30 11.01
CA GLU A 47 -7.45 13.62 11.45
C GLU A 47 -7.42 14.63 10.30
N ALA A 48 -7.17 14.18 9.07
CA ALA A 48 -7.26 15.05 7.89
C ALA A 48 -8.72 15.45 7.58
N ASP A 49 -9.69 14.72 8.07
CA ASP A 49 -11.11 14.99 7.88
C ASP A 49 -11.67 16.01 8.91
N ASP A 50 -10.98 16.19 10.02
CA ASP A 50 -11.39 17.11 11.08
C ASP A 50 -11.12 18.57 10.68
N ASP A 51 -12.20 19.33 10.45
CA ASP A 51 -12.14 20.74 10.03
C ASP A 51 -11.78 21.72 11.17
N ARG A 52 -11.69 21.24 12.43
CA ARG A 52 -11.18 22.00 13.56
C ARG A 52 -9.67 22.16 13.51
N LEU A 53 -8.97 21.27 12.75
CA LEU A 53 -7.54 21.35 12.57
C LEU A 53 -7.15 22.37 11.49
N PRO A 54 -6.01 23.06 11.63
CA PRO A 54 -5.47 23.92 10.58
C PRO A 54 -5.29 23.16 9.27
N LEU A 55 -5.60 23.82 8.14
CA LEU A 55 -5.56 23.19 6.81
C LEU A 55 -4.21 22.53 6.50
N TYR A 56 -3.10 23.17 6.90
CA TYR A 56 -1.77 22.62 6.69
C TYR A 56 -1.55 21.30 7.46
N GLU A 57 -2.01 21.22 8.69
CA GLU A 57 -1.93 19.99 9.49
C GLU A 57 -2.76 18.86 8.88
N ARG A 58 -3.93 19.17 8.35
CA ARG A 58 -4.77 18.21 7.64
C ARG A 58 -4.08 17.62 6.41
N ILE A 59 -3.33 18.45 5.66
CA ILE A 59 -2.50 17.98 4.54
C ILE A 59 -1.36 17.08 5.03
N ASN A 60 -0.73 17.46 6.15
CA ASN A 60 0.31 16.64 6.78
C ASN A 60 -0.21 15.25 7.18
N PHE A 61 -1.42 15.15 7.74
CA PHE A 61 -2.00 13.86 8.09
C PHE A 61 -2.25 12.96 6.88
N ILE A 62 -2.64 13.51 5.73
CA ILE A 62 -2.71 12.75 4.47
C ILE A 62 -1.33 12.22 4.05
N SER A 63 -0.29 13.04 4.19
CA SER A 63 1.10 12.64 3.90
C SER A 63 1.57 11.53 4.84
N ILE A 64 1.34 11.68 6.14
CA ILE A 64 1.69 10.67 7.16
C ILE A 64 0.98 9.34 6.86
N TYR A 65 -0.34 9.39 6.61
CA TYR A 65 -1.10 8.21 6.23
C TYR A 65 -0.50 7.50 5.01
N SER A 66 -0.14 8.27 3.98
CA SER A 66 0.39 7.72 2.74
C SER A 66 1.79 7.11 2.93
N SER A 67 2.67 7.77 3.69
CA SER A 67 4.01 7.25 3.99
C SER A 67 3.95 5.99 4.85
N ASN A 68 3.07 5.96 5.84
CA ASN A 68 2.84 4.78 6.67
C ASN A 68 2.34 3.60 5.83
N LEU A 69 1.40 3.84 4.90
CA LEU A 69 0.88 2.81 4.02
C LEU A 69 1.95 2.29 3.06
N GLU A 70 2.80 3.16 2.52
CA GLU A 70 3.93 2.78 1.68
C GLU A 70 4.89 1.84 2.42
N GLU A 71 5.26 2.18 3.66
CA GLU A 71 6.13 1.36 4.50
C GLU A 71 5.49 0.00 4.83
N PHE A 72 4.19 0.00 5.12
CA PHE A 72 3.43 -1.22 5.33
C PHE A 72 3.48 -2.16 4.12
N TYR A 73 3.34 -1.62 2.90
CA TYR A 73 3.44 -2.41 1.69
C TYR A 73 4.85 -2.92 1.43
N LYS A 74 5.87 -2.10 1.66
CA LYS A 74 7.28 -2.48 1.46
C LYS A 74 7.73 -3.60 2.38
N ILE A 75 7.23 -3.64 3.60
CA ILE A 75 7.65 -4.63 4.60
C ILE A 75 6.62 -5.74 4.73
N ARG A 76 5.42 -5.43 5.22
CA ARG A 76 4.43 -6.44 5.60
C ARG A 76 3.78 -7.15 4.43
N VAL A 77 3.33 -6.37 3.46
CA VAL A 77 2.69 -6.94 2.26
C VAL A 77 3.70 -7.70 1.41
N ALA A 78 4.95 -7.23 1.34
CA ALA A 78 6.03 -7.94 0.65
C ALA A 78 6.30 -9.32 1.26
N ASP A 79 6.36 -9.43 2.59
CA ASP A 79 6.52 -10.69 3.30
C ASP A 79 5.38 -11.66 3.00
N HIS A 80 4.12 -11.20 3.11
CA HIS A 80 2.96 -12.03 2.79
C HIS A 80 2.91 -12.45 1.31
N LYS A 81 3.36 -11.59 0.39
CA LYS A 81 3.48 -11.94 -1.03
C LYS A 81 4.54 -13.01 -1.26
N ALA A 82 5.69 -12.94 -0.57
CA ALA A 82 6.73 -13.96 -0.67
C ALA A 82 6.20 -15.33 -0.20
N VAL A 83 5.46 -15.38 0.91
CA VAL A 83 4.81 -16.60 1.37
C VAL A 83 3.76 -17.07 0.36
N ALA A 84 2.85 -16.20 -0.09
CA ALA A 84 1.76 -16.55 -0.99
C ALA A 84 2.23 -17.03 -2.38
N SER A 85 3.43 -16.63 -2.80
CA SER A 85 4.06 -17.08 -4.07
C SER A 85 4.91 -18.35 -3.94
N GLY A 86 5.03 -18.92 -2.74
CA GLY A 86 5.82 -20.13 -2.49
C GLY A 86 7.33 -19.91 -2.59
N VAL A 87 7.81 -18.67 -2.51
CA VAL A 87 9.26 -18.36 -2.50
C VAL A 87 9.90 -18.78 -1.16
N THR A 88 9.10 -18.78 -0.10
CA THR A 88 9.52 -19.26 1.23
C THR A 88 8.93 -20.64 1.49
N ASP A 89 9.70 -21.51 2.15
CA ASP A 89 9.24 -22.83 2.56
C ASP A 89 8.01 -22.68 3.48
N GLY A 90 6.86 -23.09 2.99
CA GLY A 90 5.59 -23.03 3.70
C GLY A 90 4.69 -24.22 3.40
N THR A 91 3.82 -24.56 4.35
CA THR A 91 2.76 -25.54 4.13
C THR A 91 1.68 -24.96 3.21
N GLU A 92 0.92 -25.81 2.52
CA GLU A 92 -0.18 -25.38 1.66
C GLU A 92 -1.22 -24.53 2.44
N GLU A 93 -1.43 -24.85 3.71
CA GLU A 93 -2.27 -24.10 4.63
C GLU A 93 -1.72 -22.67 4.88
N SER A 94 -0.41 -22.51 5.03
CA SER A 94 0.23 -21.20 5.21
C SER A 94 0.16 -20.34 3.94
N LEU A 95 0.27 -20.96 2.76
CA LEU A 95 0.11 -20.30 1.46
C LEU A 95 -1.32 -19.78 1.28
N GLN A 96 -2.30 -20.62 1.59
CA GLN A 96 -3.73 -20.25 1.49
C GLN A 96 -4.08 -19.12 2.47
N SER A 97 -3.63 -19.23 3.71
CA SER A 97 -3.85 -18.20 4.74
C SER A 97 -3.21 -16.85 4.35
N ALA A 98 -2.02 -16.87 3.73
CA ALA A 98 -1.37 -15.65 3.25
C ALA A 98 -2.14 -15.00 2.10
N LYS A 99 -2.70 -15.78 1.16
CA LYS A 99 -3.55 -15.27 0.07
C LYS A 99 -4.82 -14.61 0.60
N GLU A 100 -5.51 -15.26 1.51
CA GLU A 100 -6.73 -14.72 2.13
C GLU A 100 -6.47 -13.42 2.89
N LEU A 101 -5.35 -13.36 3.62
CA LEU A 101 -4.94 -12.14 4.32
C LEU A 101 -4.61 -11.00 3.35
N LEU A 102 -3.92 -11.29 2.24
CA LEU A 102 -3.63 -10.30 1.20
C LEU A 102 -4.91 -9.74 0.56
N GLU A 103 -5.90 -10.58 0.31
CA GLU A 103 -7.21 -10.14 -0.20
C GLU A 103 -7.94 -9.23 0.79
N GLU A 104 -7.89 -9.57 2.09
CA GLU A 104 -8.48 -8.76 3.15
C GLU A 104 -7.76 -7.41 3.29
N ILE A 105 -6.43 -7.40 3.28
CA ILE A 105 -5.60 -6.18 3.27
C ILE A 105 -5.97 -5.29 2.08
N ASN A 106 -5.99 -5.85 0.87
CA ASN A 106 -6.28 -5.07 -0.33
C ASN A 106 -7.69 -4.48 -0.31
N ARG A 107 -8.68 -5.22 0.16
CA ARG A 107 -10.05 -4.73 0.31
C ARG A 107 -10.13 -3.56 1.28
N GLU A 108 -9.50 -3.68 2.45
CA GLU A 108 -9.50 -2.62 3.45
C GLU A 108 -8.72 -1.38 2.97
N VAL A 109 -7.56 -1.58 2.34
CA VAL A 109 -6.77 -0.48 1.78
C VAL A 109 -7.53 0.26 0.68
N ASN A 110 -8.19 -0.45 -0.24
CA ASN A 110 -8.97 0.19 -1.30
C ASN A 110 -10.10 1.06 -0.72
N ARG A 111 -10.80 0.58 0.29
CA ARG A 111 -11.81 1.38 1.01
C ARG A 111 -11.21 2.66 1.61
N GLN A 112 -10.07 2.54 2.30
CA GLN A 112 -9.38 3.70 2.89
C GLN A 112 -8.86 4.69 1.83
N LEU A 113 -8.41 4.19 0.68
CA LEU A 113 -7.98 5.05 -0.44
C LEU A 113 -9.14 5.83 -1.05
N GLU A 114 -10.33 5.25 -1.13
CA GLU A 114 -11.54 5.97 -1.57
C GLU A 114 -11.87 7.12 -0.59
N ASP A 115 -11.83 6.86 0.72
CA ASP A 115 -12.04 7.88 1.74
C ASP A 115 -10.95 8.97 1.66
N ARG A 116 -9.68 8.60 1.46
CA ARG A 116 -8.58 9.55 1.26
C ARG A 116 -8.81 10.46 0.05
N ILE A 117 -9.25 9.89 -1.07
CA ILE A 117 -9.57 10.66 -2.28
C ILE A 117 -10.73 11.61 -1.98
N HIS A 118 -11.75 11.15 -1.30
CA HIS A 118 -12.90 11.97 -0.92
C HIS A 118 -12.48 13.15 -0.04
N ILE A 119 -11.70 12.92 1.02
CA ILE A 119 -11.20 13.97 1.90
C ILE A 119 -10.38 14.99 1.09
N TYR A 120 -9.45 14.52 0.28
CA TYR A 120 -8.57 15.37 -0.53
C TYR A 120 -9.37 16.23 -1.51
N GLU A 121 -10.21 15.63 -2.35
CA GLU A 121 -10.92 16.34 -3.41
C GLU A 121 -12.08 17.19 -2.92
N LYS A 122 -12.83 16.72 -1.91
CA LYS A 122 -14.04 17.39 -1.47
C LYS A 122 -13.84 18.35 -0.30
N LYS A 123 -12.76 18.18 0.47
CA LYS A 123 -12.50 19.01 1.65
C LYS A 123 -11.22 19.82 1.51
N ILE A 124 -10.07 19.20 1.20
CA ILE A 124 -8.78 19.89 1.16
C ILE A 124 -8.68 20.83 -0.04
N ILE A 125 -8.95 20.36 -1.26
CA ILE A 125 -8.86 21.20 -2.47
C ILE A 125 -9.78 22.43 -2.41
N PRO A 126 -11.05 22.32 -2.00
CA PRO A 126 -11.90 23.50 -1.83
C PRO A 126 -11.43 24.45 -0.73
N ALA A 127 -10.86 23.92 0.37
CA ALA A 127 -10.31 24.75 1.44
C ALA A 127 -9.05 25.50 1.00
N LEU A 128 -8.16 24.87 0.21
CA LEU A 128 -7.01 25.54 -0.42
C LEU A 128 -7.49 26.70 -1.30
N ARG A 129 -8.49 26.48 -2.14
CA ARG A 129 -9.04 27.51 -3.03
C ARG A 129 -9.63 28.71 -2.26
N LYS A 130 -10.30 28.46 -1.12
CA LYS A 130 -10.77 29.54 -0.23
C LYS A 130 -9.63 30.38 0.35
N ASN A 131 -8.45 29.78 0.51
CA ASN A 131 -7.25 30.45 0.98
C ASN A 131 -6.35 30.95 -0.18
N HIS A 132 -6.93 31.14 -1.36
CA HIS A 132 -6.23 31.65 -2.58
C HIS A 132 -5.09 30.75 -3.07
N VAL A 133 -5.08 29.46 -2.70
CA VAL A 133 -4.15 28.48 -3.22
C VAL A 133 -4.87 27.64 -4.27
N VAL A 134 -4.40 27.73 -5.53
CA VAL A 134 -4.97 26.96 -6.64
C VAL A 134 -4.06 25.80 -6.97
N PHE A 135 -4.60 24.59 -6.90
CA PHE A 135 -3.88 23.38 -7.28
C PHE A 135 -4.37 22.93 -8.66
N TYR A 136 -3.48 22.98 -9.65
CA TYR A 136 -3.79 22.54 -11.01
C TYR A 136 -3.67 21.02 -11.12
N GLN A 137 -4.79 20.34 -11.21
CA GLN A 137 -4.85 18.87 -11.37
C GLN A 137 -5.00 18.44 -12.83
N SER A 138 -5.24 19.40 -13.73
CA SER A 138 -5.48 19.14 -15.15
C SER A 138 -4.60 20.01 -16.04
N ARG A 139 -4.62 19.71 -17.34
CA ARG A 139 -3.88 20.48 -18.36
C ARG A 139 -4.40 21.93 -18.56
N ASN A 140 -5.53 22.26 -17.96
CA ASN A 140 -6.14 23.57 -18.11
C ASN A 140 -5.57 24.52 -17.06
N VAL A 141 -4.39 25.07 -17.35
CA VAL A 141 -3.79 26.14 -16.58
C VAL A 141 -4.47 27.46 -16.99
N GLU A 142 -4.82 28.29 -16.01
CA GLU A 142 -5.41 29.61 -16.27
C GLU A 142 -4.55 30.43 -17.23
N PRO A 143 -5.15 31.18 -18.18
CA PRO A 143 -4.42 31.86 -19.24
C PRO A 143 -3.26 32.76 -18.76
N PHE A 144 -3.46 33.44 -17.63
CA PHE A 144 -2.46 34.33 -17.04
C PHE A 144 -1.25 33.59 -16.42
N HIS A 145 -1.38 32.31 -16.10
CA HIS A 145 -0.26 31.49 -15.62
C HIS A 145 0.45 30.70 -16.73
N GLN A 146 -0.15 30.56 -17.91
CA GLN A 146 0.39 29.72 -18.99
C GLN A 146 1.79 30.11 -19.42
N GLN A 147 2.06 31.43 -19.55
CA GLN A 147 3.37 31.90 -19.94
C GLN A 147 4.44 31.58 -18.90
N PHE A 148 4.14 31.84 -17.63
CA PHE A 148 5.03 31.49 -16.52
C PHE A 148 5.36 29.99 -16.50
N VAL A 149 4.34 29.11 -16.64
CA VAL A 149 4.55 27.66 -16.66
C VAL A 149 5.43 27.22 -17.82
N LYS A 150 5.27 27.82 -19.01
CA LYS A 150 6.12 27.52 -20.19
C LYS A 150 7.56 27.93 -19.98
N ASP A 151 7.77 29.11 -19.46
CA ASP A 151 9.12 29.66 -19.25
C ASP A 151 9.83 28.88 -18.14
N PHE A 152 9.17 28.63 -17.02
CA PHE A 152 9.68 27.82 -15.94
C PHE A 152 10.05 26.40 -16.41
N PHE A 153 9.18 25.78 -17.24
CA PHE A 153 9.47 24.46 -17.79
C PHE A 153 10.74 24.47 -18.65
N ARG A 154 10.90 25.46 -19.51
CA ARG A 154 12.05 25.56 -20.43
C ARG A 154 13.36 25.84 -19.71
N GLU A 155 13.32 26.69 -18.71
CA GLU A 155 14.53 27.20 -18.03
C GLU A 155 14.94 26.27 -16.89
N GLU A 156 13.97 25.75 -16.10
CA GLU A 156 14.26 25.08 -14.86
C GLU A 156 14.03 23.54 -14.92
N ILE A 157 13.25 23.04 -15.88
CA ILE A 157 12.92 21.61 -15.92
C ILE A 157 13.54 20.93 -17.15
N PHE A 158 13.31 21.48 -18.32
CA PHE A 158 13.71 20.87 -19.59
C PHE A 158 15.20 20.50 -19.68
N PRO A 159 16.17 21.30 -19.18
CA PRO A 159 17.59 20.96 -19.23
C PRO A 159 17.95 19.68 -18.45
N TYR A 160 17.14 19.30 -17.48
CA TYR A 160 17.38 18.12 -16.65
C TYR A 160 16.62 16.87 -17.12
N LEU A 161 15.79 16.97 -18.15
CA LEU A 161 15.07 15.83 -18.68
C LEU A 161 15.98 14.95 -19.53
N GLN A 162 16.09 13.69 -19.15
CA GLN A 162 16.83 12.68 -19.89
C GLN A 162 15.87 11.61 -20.41
N PRO A 163 15.40 11.68 -21.67
CA PRO A 163 14.55 10.67 -22.24
C PRO A 163 15.32 9.36 -22.43
N VAL A 164 14.76 8.27 -21.95
CA VAL A 164 15.32 6.93 -22.10
C VAL A 164 14.36 6.11 -22.98
N PRO A 165 14.82 5.63 -24.15
CA PRO A 165 14.00 4.75 -24.98
C PRO A 165 13.79 3.41 -24.28
N VAL A 166 12.53 3.00 -24.16
CA VAL A 166 12.14 1.71 -23.58
C VAL A 166 11.84 0.76 -24.72
N SER A 167 12.53 -0.37 -24.79
CA SER A 167 12.24 -1.47 -25.70
C SER A 167 11.78 -2.70 -24.93
N LYS A 168 10.97 -3.56 -25.57
CA LYS A 168 10.41 -4.79 -24.94
C LYS A 168 11.49 -5.69 -24.33
N ASP A 169 12.71 -5.68 -24.87
CA ASP A 169 13.82 -6.57 -24.47
C ASP A 169 14.73 -5.98 -23.38
N LYS A 170 14.54 -4.72 -23.00
CA LYS A 170 15.33 -4.10 -21.95
C LYS A 170 14.55 -4.05 -20.65
N VAL A 171 14.99 -4.80 -19.68
CA VAL A 171 14.51 -4.70 -18.30
C VAL A 171 14.64 -3.25 -17.83
N ILE A 172 13.61 -2.75 -17.21
CA ILE A 172 13.50 -1.37 -16.73
C ILE A 172 14.38 -1.19 -15.47
N SER A 173 15.69 -1.35 -15.64
CA SER A 173 16.68 -1.27 -14.55
C SER A 173 16.96 0.17 -14.10
N PHE A 174 16.50 1.18 -14.83
CA PHE A 174 16.70 2.58 -14.49
C PHE A 174 15.61 3.17 -13.58
N LEU A 175 14.50 2.47 -13.36
CA LEU A 175 13.45 2.92 -12.46
C LEU A 175 13.93 2.81 -11.01
N ARG A 176 13.82 3.91 -10.28
CA ARG A 176 14.15 4.00 -8.86
C ARG A 176 12.92 4.30 -8.04
N ASP A 177 12.88 3.79 -6.82
CA ASP A 177 11.84 4.10 -5.86
C ASP A 177 11.73 5.62 -5.60
N ASN A 178 10.52 6.07 -5.29
CA ASN A 178 10.21 7.46 -4.95
C ASN A 178 10.65 8.47 -6.02
N ARG A 179 10.57 8.10 -7.32
CA ARG A 179 10.80 8.99 -8.46
C ARG A 179 9.58 9.04 -9.36
N LEU A 180 9.32 10.23 -9.89
CA LEU A 180 8.28 10.41 -10.90
C LEU A 180 8.87 10.16 -12.28
N TYR A 181 8.16 9.39 -13.08
CA TYR A 181 8.50 9.10 -14.48
C TYR A 181 7.31 9.43 -15.37
N LEU A 182 7.60 10.02 -16.52
CA LEU A 182 6.60 10.24 -17.56
C LEU A 182 6.82 9.22 -18.68
N ALA A 183 5.88 8.32 -18.87
CA ALA A 183 5.88 7.42 -20.02
C ALA A 183 5.23 8.10 -21.22
N VAL A 184 5.97 8.19 -22.33
CA VAL A 184 5.51 8.79 -23.57
C VAL A 184 5.52 7.75 -24.66
N ARG A 185 4.36 7.43 -25.21
CA ARG A 185 4.23 6.56 -26.38
C ARG A 185 4.35 7.40 -27.65
N LEU A 186 5.33 7.10 -28.48
CA LEU A 186 5.57 7.79 -29.74
C LEU A 186 5.09 6.94 -30.92
N PHE A 187 4.51 7.59 -31.91
CA PHE A 187 4.11 6.98 -33.16
C PHE A 187 4.86 7.65 -34.33
N LEU A 188 5.29 6.86 -35.28
CA LEU A 188 5.81 7.40 -36.54
C LEU A 188 4.66 8.08 -37.30
N LYS A 189 4.94 9.27 -37.85
CA LYS A 189 3.96 10.03 -38.61
C LYS A 189 3.62 9.24 -39.90
N GLY A 190 2.40 8.71 -40.00
CA GLY A 190 1.95 7.91 -41.15
C GLY A 190 1.69 6.43 -40.86
N THR A 191 1.99 5.93 -39.67
CA THR A 191 1.61 4.57 -39.25
C THR A 191 0.25 4.60 -38.56
N ASN A 192 -0.66 3.71 -38.94
CA ASN A 192 -1.94 3.55 -38.27
C ASN A 192 -1.73 3.06 -36.86
N LYS A 193 -2.60 3.50 -35.92
CA LYS A 193 -2.53 3.15 -34.48
C LYS A 193 -2.62 1.65 -34.18
N GLU A 194 -3.02 0.85 -35.18
CA GLU A 194 -3.28 -0.59 -35.05
C GLU A 194 -2.01 -1.46 -35.19
N ASP A 195 -0.89 -0.89 -35.73
CA ASP A 195 0.35 -1.65 -35.98
C ASP A 195 1.39 -1.51 -34.86
N ALA A 196 1.00 -1.00 -33.70
CA ALA A 196 1.90 -0.71 -32.59
C ALA A 196 1.57 -1.55 -31.34
N ASP A 197 1.74 -2.89 -31.47
CA ASP A 197 1.82 -3.83 -30.35
C ASP A 197 3.26 -4.08 -29.90
#